data_36d49c7c3135cc9fdf2281254f20ff45
#
_entry.id   36d49c7c3135cc9fdf2281254f20ff45
#
_cell.length_a   1.000
_cell.length_b   1.000
_cell.length_c   1.000
_cell.angle_alpha   90.00
_cell.angle_beta   90.00
_cell.angle_gamma   90.00
#
_symmetry.space_group_name_H-M   'P 1'
#
loop_
_entity.id
_entity.type
_entity.pdbx_description
1 polymer ?
#
loop_
_entity_poly.entity_id
_entity_poly.type
_entity_poly.pdbx_seq_one_letter_code
_entity_poly.pdbx_strand_id
1 'polypeptide(L)'
;LNYILPSIALGTRYPGSIARITRTSMLDVIKQDYIRTARSKGVKENLVIMKHALKNAMIPIVTLVGTELGNMLTGSMLIEKVFSIPGIGKLAVDAMSNRDLPQLQGTVVYIALVFVVVNLVVDLSYALIDPRIRYGKGEG
;
A
#
# COMPACT_ATOMS: atom_id res chain seq x y z
N LEU A 1 12.06 22.82 -10.54
CA LEU A 1 11.16 22.36 -11.62
C LEU A 1 11.37 20.89 -11.99
N ASN A 2 12.58 20.37 -11.89
CA ASN A 2 12.99 19.04 -12.37
C ASN A 2 12.30 17.87 -11.64
N TYR A 3 11.77 18.07 -10.44
CA TYR A 3 11.09 17.02 -9.67
C TYR A 3 9.56 17.03 -9.79
N ILE A 4 8.98 18.11 -10.33
CA ILE A 4 7.51 18.26 -10.43
C ILE A 4 6.93 17.23 -11.41
N LEU A 5 7.50 17.12 -12.60
CA LEU A 5 7.05 16.18 -13.63
C LEU A 5 7.16 14.71 -13.19
N PRO A 6 8.30 14.24 -12.62
CA PRO A 6 8.42 12.90 -12.06
C PRO A 6 7.42 12.62 -10.93
N SER A 7 7.20 13.60 -10.05
CA SER A 7 6.26 13.45 -8.93
C SER A 7 4.81 13.32 -9.42
N ILE A 8 4.41 14.10 -10.44
CA ILE A 8 3.10 13.97 -11.06
C ILE A 8 2.97 12.62 -11.75
N ALA A 9 3.98 12.17 -12.49
CA ALA A 9 3.96 10.89 -13.21
C ALA A 9 3.81 9.71 -12.24
N LEU A 10 4.49 9.72 -11.10
CA LEU A 10 4.31 8.72 -10.04
C LEU A 10 2.97 8.86 -9.33
N GLY A 11 2.61 10.10 -8.95
CA GLY A 11 1.46 10.38 -8.11
C GLY A 11 0.10 10.17 -8.78
N THR A 12 -0.02 10.32 -10.09
CA THR A 12 -1.30 10.18 -10.80
C THR A 12 -1.75 8.73 -11.00
N ARG A 13 -0.84 7.78 -10.92
CA ARG A 13 -1.13 6.36 -11.17
C ARG A 13 -2.00 5.72 -10.09
N TYR A 14 -1.75 6.04 -8.81
CA TYR A 14 -2.30 5.32 -7.66
C TYR A 14 -3.63 5.83 -7.11
N PRO A 15 -3.97 7.15 -7.15
CA PRO A 15 -5.20 7.67 -6.55
C PRO A 15 -6.47 7.04 -7.10
N GLY A 16 -6.50 6.71 -8.39
CA GLY A 16 -7.64 6.08 -9.03
C GLY A 16 -7.96 4.68 -8.47
N SER A 17 -6.93 3.86 -8.24
CA SER A 17 -7.08 2.51 -7.67
C SER A 17 -7.53 2.59 -6.22
N ILE A 18 -6.92 3.48 -5.43
CA ILE A 18 -7.25 3.68 -4.02
C ILE A 18 -8.69 4.19 -3.87
N ALA A 19 -9.10 5.18 -4.68
CA ALA A 19 -10.46 5.71 -4.65
C ALA A 19 -11.49 4.64 -5.02
N ARG A 20 -11.21 3.80 -6.02
CA ARG A 20 -12.09 2.72 -6.45
C ARG A 20 -12.25 1.66 -5.36
N ILE A 21 -11.14 1.16 -4.78
CA ILE A 21 -11.22 0.13 -3.74
C ILE A 21 -11.90 0.68 -2.48
N THR A 22 -11.62 1.93 -2.12
CA THR A 22 -12.27 2.58 -0.98
C THR A 22 -13.79 2.63 -1.18
N ARG A 23 -14.24 3.05 -2.37
CA ARG A 23 -15.67 3.11 -2.68
C ARG A 23 -16.34 1.72 -2.66
N THR A 24 -15.74 0.72 -3.31
CA THR A 24 -16.30 -0.63 -3.35
C THR A 24 -16.34 -1.26 -1.96
N SER A 25 -15.24 -1.19 -1.21
CA SER A 25 -15.17 -1.73 0.15
C SER A 25 -16.18 -1.08 1.09
N MET A 26 -16.34 0.26 1.00
CA MET A 26 -17.37 0.95 1.79
C MET A 26 -18.77 0.51 1.40
N LEU A 27 -19.08 0.37 0.11
CA LEU A 27 -20.40 -0.07 -0.34
C LEU A 27 -20.70 -1.51 0.11
N ASP A 28 -19.72 -2.40 0.07
CA ASP A 28 -19.88 -3.78 0.50
C ASP A 28 -20.12 -3.88 2.01
N VAL A 29 -19.37 -3.11 2.79
CA VAL A 29 -19.51 -3.08 4.25
C VAL A 29 -20.84 -2.46 4.68
N ILE A 30 -21.30 -1.39 4.04
CA ILE A 30 -22.58 -0.72 4.37
C ILE A 30 -23.79 -1.63 4.16
N LYS A 31 -23.69 -2.63 3.28
CA LYS A 31 -24.76 -3.61 3.00
C LYS A 31 -24.80 -4.77 4.00
N GLN A 32 -23.82 -4.90 4.89
CA GLN A 32 -23.72 -6.00 5.85
C GLN A 32 -24.80 -5.92 6.94
N ASP A 33 -25.25 -7.08 7.41
CA ASP A 33 -26.35 -7.18 8.39
C ASP A 33 -26.04 -6.51 9.73
N TYR A 34 -24.78 -6.51 10.16
CA TYR A 34 -24.41 -5.84 11.41
C TYR A 34 -24.55 -4.30 11.32
N ILE A 35 -24.35 -3.72 10.14
CA ILE A 35 -24.61 -2.28 9.89
C ILE A 35 -26.12 -2.01 9.96
N ARG A 36 -26.94 -2.88 9.36
CA ARG A 36 -28.39 -2.80 9.44
C ARG A 36 -28.86 -2.91 10.89
N THR A 37 -28.30 -3.82 11.67
CA THR A 37 -28.58 -3.98 13.08
C THR A 37 -28.20 -2.73 13.90
N ALA A 38 -27.05 -2.12 13.62
CA ALA A 38 -26.62 -0.89 14.29
C ALA A 38 -27.62 0.26 14.02
N ARG A 39 -28.10 0.39 12.78
CA ARG A 39 -29.13 1.39 12.41
C ARG A 39 -30.44 1.12 13.13
N SER A 40 -30.89 -0.13 13.20
CA SER A 40 -32.12 -0.51 13.89
C SER A 40 -32.08 -0.21 15.39
N LYS A 41 -30.90 -0.19 15.99
CA LYS A 41 -30.67 0.21 17.38
C LYS A 41 -30.63 1.73 17.59
N GLY A 42 -30.89 2.53 16.55
CA GLY A 42 -30.93 4.00 16.64
C GLY A 42 -29.55 4.68 16.73
N VAL A 43 -28.46 3.99 16.35
CA VAL A 43 -27.13 4.59 16.33
C VAL A 43 -27.08 5.67 15.25
N LYS A 44 -26.53 6.86 15.59
CA LYS A 44 -26.37 7.96 14.63
C LYS A 44 -25.60 7.53 13.39
N GLU A 45 -26.07 7.90 12.19
CA GLU A 45 -25.52 7.48 10.91
C GLU A 45 -24.01 7.77 10.78
N ASN A 46 -23.56 8.94 11.23
CA ASN A 46 -22.12 9.26 11.22
C ASN A 46 -21.29 8.27 12.05
N LEU A 47 -21.83 7.78 13.15
CA LEU A 47 -21.14 6.82 14.02
C LEU A 47 -21.14 5.41 13.38
N VAL A 48 -22.23 5.05 12.71
CA VAL A 48 -22.31 3.81 11.92
C VAL A 48 -21.27 3.82 10.81
N ILE A 49 -21.16 4.91 10.06
CA ILE A 49 -20.20 5.03 8.95
C ILE A 49 -18.75 5.05 9.47
N MET A 50 -18.43 5.94 10.41
CA MET A 50 -17.03 6.15 10.83
C MET A 50 -16.50 5.03 11.74
N LYS A 51 -17.31 4.51 12.66
CA LYS A 51 -16.85 3.53 13.64
C LYS A 51 -17.06 2.08 13.18
N HIS A 52 -18.16 1.80 12.48
CA HIS A 52 -18.50 0.43 12.10
C HIS A 52 -18.16 0.13 10.63
N ALA A 53 -18.51 1.01 9.69
CA ALA A 53 -18.25 0.75 8.28
C ALA A 53 -16.80 1.01 7.89
N LEU A 54 -16.26 2.19 8.20
CA LEU A 54 -14.90 2.58 7.77
C LEU A 54 -13.85 1.63 8.35
N LYS A 55 -13.95 1.26 9.63
CA LYS A 55 -12.98 0.36 10.26
C LYS A 55 -12.84 -0.97 9.50
N ASN A 56 -13.96 -1.56 9.10
CA ASN A 56 -13.94 -2.83 8.37
C ASN A 56 -13.57 -2.65 6.89
N ALA A 57 -13.94 -1.51 6.29
CA ALA A 57 -13.54 -1.17 4.93
C ALA A 57 -12.04 -0.85 4.80
N MET A 58 -11.37 -0.47 5.90
CA MET A 58 -9.93 -0.19 5.89
C MET A 58 -9.06 -1.40 5.58
N ILE A 59 -9.51 -2.62 5.88
CA ILE A 59 -8.70 -3.83 5.65
C ILE A 59 -8.26 -3.95 4.19
N PRO A 60 -9.16 -4.03 3.18
CA PRO A 60 -8.76 -4.11 1.78
C PRO A 60 -8.06 -2.83 1.28
N ILE A 61 -8.35 -1.67 1.87
CA ILE A 61 -7.68 -0.41 1.50
C ILE A 61 -6.21 -0.46 1.91
N VAL A 62 -5.91 -0.86 3.15
CA VAL A 62 -4.52 -0.97 3.65
C VAL A 62 -3.75 -2.03 2.87
N THR A 63 -4.40 -3.16 2.50
CA THR A 63 -3.81 -4.17 1.62
C THR A 63 -3.36 -3.56 0.29
N LEU A 64 -4.27 -2.83 -0.37
CA LEU A 64 -3.95 -2.20 -1.64
C LEU A 64 -2.82 -1.17 -1.49
N VAL A 65 -2.91 -0.29 -0.47
CA VAL A 65 -1.87 0.73 -0.22
C VAL A 65 -0.51 0.07 0.01
N GLY A 66 -0.46 -1.02 0.79
CA GLY A 66 0.78 -1.77 1.02
C GLY A 66 1.37 -2.34 -0.27
N THR A 67 0.53 -2.97 -1.10
CA THR A 67 0.95 -3.49 -2.41
C THR A 67 1.44 -2.37 -3.33
N GLU A 68 0.74 -1.24 -3.35
CA GLU A 68 1.14 -0.10 -4.20
C GLU A 68 2.43 0.56 -3.72
N LEU A 69 2.69 0.61 -2.41
CA LEU A 69 4.00 1.06 -1.89
C LEU A 69 5.14 0.16 -2.40
N GLY A 70 4.95 -1.16 -2.40
CA GLY A 70 5.91 -2.09 -3.00
C GLY A 70 6.12 -1.85 -4.51
N ASN A 71 5.03 -1.63 -5.24
CA ASN A 71 5.07 -1.32 -6.68
C ASN A 71 5.74 0.04 -6.97
N MET A 72 5.59 1.02 -6.09
CA MET A 72 6.25 2.34 -6.22
C MET A 72 7.77 2.20 -6.17
N LEU A 73 8.31 1.33 -5.32
CA LEU A 73 9.75 1.09 -5.25
C LEU A 73 10.31 0.58 -6.58
N THR A 74 9.60 -0.32 -7.24
CA THR A 74 10.01 -0.84 -8.56
C THR A 74 9.73 0.18 -9.68
N GLY A 75 8.59 0.87 -9.64
CA GLY A 75 8.20 1.85 -10.67
C GLY A 75 9.06 3.11 -10.65
N SER A 76 9.62 3.48 -9.51
CA SER A 76 10.51 4.63 -9.38
C SER A 76 11.81 4.48 -10.18
N MET A 77 12.31 3.25 -10.34
CA MET A 77 13.57 2.97 -11.07
C MET A 77 13.53 3.48 -12.51
N LEU A 78 12.43 3.26 -13.22
CA LEU A 78 12.27 3.74 -14.60
C LEU A 78 12.19 5.26 -14.67
N ILE A 79 11.46 5.87 -13.74
CA ILE A 79 11.33 7.33 -13.66
C ILE A 79 12.66 7.98 -13.30
N GLU A 80 13.38 7.42 -12.33
CA GLU A 80 14.72 7.89 -11.97
C GLU A 80 15.69 7.84 -13.17
N LYS A 81 15.61 6.76 -13.97
CA LYS A 81 16.44 6.63 -15.17
C LYS A 81 16.06 7.63 -16.25
N VAL A 82 14.75 7.74 -16.58
CA VAL A 82 14.24 8.62 -17.65
C VAL A 82 14.52 10.10 -17.33
N PHE A 83 14.30 10.50 -16.07
CA PHE A 83 14.50 11.89 -15.66
C PHE A 83 15.91 12.16 -15.11
N SER A 84 16.82 11.19 -15.18
CA SER A 84 18.21 11.29 -14.66
C SER A 84 18.28 11.74 -13.20
N ILE A 85 17.31 11.33 -12.40
CA ILE A 85 17.27 11.62 -10.96
C ILE A 85 18.23 10.69 -10.24
N PRO A 86 19.14 11.21 -9.39
CA PRO A 86 20.03 10.37 -8.61
C PRO A 86 19.22 9.61 -7.54
N GLY A 87 18.99 8.34 -7.77
CA GLY A 87 18.23 7.45 -6.88
C GLY A 87 18.78 6.02 -6.94
N ILE A 88 18.27 5.17 -6.05
CA ILE A 88 18.72 3.77 -5.91
C ILE A 88 18.32 2.94 -7.14
N GLY A 89 17.19 3.23 -7.75
CA GLY A 89 16.75 2.56 -8.96
C GLY A 89 17.66 2.87 -10.14
N LYS A 90 18.04 4.14 -10.33
CA LYS A 90 19.02 4.54 -11.33
C LYS A 90 20.37 3.87 -11.07
N LEU A 91 20.82 3.83 -9.81
CA LEU A 91 22.08 3.17 -9.42
C LEU A 91 22.08 1.70 -9.84
N ALA A 92 20.99 0.96 -9.62
CA ALA A 92 20.84 -0.44 -10.04
C ALA A 92 20.92 -0.58 -11.57
N VAL A 93 20.19 0.28 -12.30
CA VAL A 93 20.17 0.23 -13.78
C VAL A 93 21.56 0.60 -14.36
N ASP A 94 22.24 1.57 -13.78
CA ASP A 94 23.57 1.97 -14.22
C ASP A 94 24.61 0.87 -13.90
N ALA A 95 24.55 0.24 -12.73
CA ALA A 95 25.39 -0.90 -12.37
C ALA A 95 25.20 -2.09 -13.34
N MET A 96 23.95 -2.38 -13.70
CA MET A 96 23.63 -3.42 -14.67
C MET A 96 24.18 -3.08 -16.07
N SER A 97 24.05 -1.82 -16.50
CA SER A 97 24.56 -1.35 -17.80
C SER A 97 26.09 -1.41 -17.87
N ASN A 98 26.76 -1.09 -16.76
CA ASN A 98 28.22 -1.10 -16.64
C ASN A 98 28.79 -2.50 -16.29
N ARG A 99 27.93 -3.52 -16.10
CA ARG A 99 28.29 -4.87 -15.66
C ARG A 99 29.04 -4.89 -14.32
N ASP A 100 28.75 -3.92 -13.45
CA ASP A 100 29.31 -3.86 -12.11
C ASP A 100 28.49 -4.77 -11.18
N LEU A 101 28.90 -6.04 -11.11
CA LEU A 101 28.20 -7.04 -10.30
C LEU A 101 28.23 -6.75 -8.80
N PRO A 102 29.33 -6.32 -8.18
CA PRO A 102 29.32 -5.95 -6.77
C PRO A 102 28.34 -4.84 -6.43
N GLN A 103 28.31 -3.76 -7.22
CA GLN A 103 27.38 -2.66 -7.03
C GLN A 103 25.94 -3.08 -7.25
N LEU A 104 25.67 -3.89 -8.27
CA LEU A 104 24.33 -4.43 -8.56
C LEU A 104 23.84 -5.29 -7.40
N GLN A 105 24.65 -6.23 -6.91
CA GLN A 105 24.29 -7.08 -5.78
C GLN A 105 23.98 -6.27 -4.52
N GLY A 106 24.82 -5.32 -4.16
CA GLY A 106 24.60 -4.45 -3.01
C GLY A 106 23.30 -3.66 -3.12
N THR A 107 23.01 -3.12 -4.30
CA THR A 107 21.78 -2.34 -4.56
C THR A 107 20.54 -3.22 -4.48
N VAL A 108 20.58 -4.42 -5.05
CA VAL A 108 19.45 -5.38 -5.01
C VAL A 108 19.15 -5.82 -3.57
N VAL A 109 20.20 -6.15 -2.79
CA VAL A 109 20.05 -6.51 -1.36
C VAL A 109 19.42 -5.36 -0.58
N TYR A 110 19.87 -4.13 -0.80
CA TYR A 110 19.32 -2.95 -0.15
C TYR A 110 17.84 -2.75 -0.48
N ILE A 111 17.45 -2.84 -1.76
CA ILE A 111 16.06 -2.72 -2.20
C ILE A 111 15.19 -3.82 -1.57
N ALA A 112 15.69 -5.07 -1.55
CA ALA A 112 14.99 -6.19 -0.93
C ALA A 112 14.77 -5.96 0.57
N LEU A 113 15.77 -5.43 1.28
CA LEU A 113 15.66 -5.12 2.70
C LEU A 113 14.61 -4.02 2.96
N VAL A 114 14.64 -2.94 2.18
CA VAL A 114 13.62 -1.88 2.26
C VAL A 114 12.22 -2.44 1.99
N PHE A 115 12.08 -3.30 0.99
CA PHE A 115 10.80 -3.94 0.66
C PHE A 115 10.28 -4.80 1.82
N VAL A 116 11.13 -5.59 2.46
CA VAL A 116 10.77 -6.39 3.64
C VAL A 116 10.31 -5.50 4.80
N VAL A 117 11.03 -4.40 5.06
CA VAL A 117 10.66 -3.45 6.12
C VAL A 117 9.31 -2.79 5.83
N VAL A 118 9.07 -2.36 4.59
CA VAL A 118 7.78 -1.77 4.20
C VAL A 118 6.65 -2.78 4.39
N ASN A 119 6.81 -4.02 3.93
CA ASN A 119 5.80 -5.07 4.13
C ASN A 119 5.56 -5.34 5.62
N LEU A 120 6.60 -5.40 6.43
CA LEU A 120 6.46 -5.58 7.87
C LEU A 120 5.64 -4.45 8.51
N VAL A 121 5.87 -3.19 8.11
CA VAL A 121 5.08 -2.04 8.59
C VAL A 121 3.61 -2.17 8.17
N VAL A 122 3.35 -2.62 6.94
CA VAL A 122 1.99 -2.88 6.45
C VAL A 122 1.33 -3.99 7.27
N ASP A 123 2.02 -5.10 7.52
CA ASP A 123 1.51 -6.23 8.31
C ASP A 123 1.21 -5.82 9.75
N LEU A 124 2.08 -5.03 10.37
CA LEU A 124 1.83 -4.47 11.70
C LEU A 124 0.62 -3.53 11.70
N SER A 125 0.40 -2.78 10.62
CA SER A 125 -0.78 -1.93 10.45
C SER A 125 -2.08 -2.74 10.42
N TYR A 126 -2.06 -3.94 9.82
CA TYR A 126 -3.21 -4.86 9.89
C TYR A 126 -3.52 -5.29 11.33
N ALA A 127 -2.51 -5.66 12.10
CA ALA A 127 -2.69 -6.08 13.48
C ALA A 127 -3.30 -4.97 14.36
N LEU A 128 -3.01 -3.70 14.04
CA LEU A 128 -3.60 -2.54 14.73
C LEU A 128 -5.05 -2.26 14.31
N ILE A 129 -5.39 -2.49 13.03
CA ILE A 129 -6.73 -2.23 12.49
C ILE A 129 -7.70 -3.35 12.89
N ASP A 130 -7.26 -4.60 12.81
CA ASP A 130 -8.07 -5.77 13.19
C ASP A 130 -7.35 -6.66 14.20
N PRO A 131 -7.53 -6.43 15.51
CA PRO A 131 -6.97 -7.28 16.56
C PRO A 131 -7.56 -8.71 16.58
N ARG A 132 -8.52 -9.03 15.72
CA ARG A 132 -9.12 -10.36 15.59
C ARG A 132 -8.33 -11.30 14.68
N ILE A 133 -7.37 -10.79 13.89
CA ILE A 133 -6.39 -11.62 13.19
C ILE A 133 -5.38 -12.13 14.23
N ARG A 134 -5.86 -12.91 15.20
CA ARG A 134 -5.00 -13.83 15.91
C ARG A 134 -4.73 -14.98 14.94
N TYR A 135 -3.49 -15.19 14.62
CA TYR A 135 -2.98 -16.36 13.90
C TYR A 135 -3.82 -17.57 14.29
N GLY A 136 -4.54 -18.15 13.34
CA GLY A 136 -5.25 -19.39 13.56
C GLY A 136 -4.26 -20.38 14.14
N LYS A 137 -4.45 -20.78 15.39
CA LYS A 137 -3.82 -21.97 15.95
C LYS A 137 -4.20 -23.08 15.01
N GLY A 138 -3.19 -23.65 14.34
CA GLY A 138 -3.39 -24.86 13.56
C GLY A 138 -4.10 -25.88 14.42
N GLU A 139 -5.29 -26.23 14.01
CA GLU A 139 -5.92 -27.48 14.45
C GLU A 139 -5.15 -28.60 13.78
N GLY A 140 -4.38 -29.34 14.60
CA GLY A 140 -3.86 -30.65 14.25
C GLY A 140 -4.98 -31.67 14.26
#